data_62713b0a892b48d855bbf3f9fe7a9a92
#
_entry.id   62713b0a892b48d855bbf3f9fe7a9a92
#
_cell.length_a   1.000
_cell.length_b   1.000
_cell.length_c   1.000
_cell.angle_alpha   90.00
_cell.angle_beta   90.00
_cell.angle_gamma   90.00
#
_symmetry.space_group_name_H-M   'P 1'
#
loop_
_entity.id
_entity.type
_entity.pdbx_description
1 polymer ?
#
loop_
_entity_poly.entity_id
_entity_poly.type
_entity_poly.pdbx_seq_one_letter_code
_entity_poly.pdbx_strand_id
1 'polypeptide(L)'
;VPQIIYFLVVLCLCIQPSVASSQQLIDEINVESKAQAASDNVAQYLTKYQGVVFTHSRKTAIEKDINSALQALGYYEYNSVIQYEVDSQTLQVILSLQEPVHWQNVDVRIVGEGLNDSELQAVVQSIALKKGTVVRHDVYSAVKAQLESALLERGYFDYIWQQRKLEVSLKQRIAQAALVIDSGTRYRFGELQLAGNSKAHKFITQLVPFNQNTPYQAKLLSDYSLALSGTPYFANVKVYPLLKSRKPHAVPIRVEVTDKPENSFEVGGGYSTDLGAKFRGKWSKPWVSEGGHSFVSDLNLSQRQQDVTAAYTIPVNDPNTDVYRVLGGYQLQDELTEGVKSKSWNIQLQRQWLLQSNWVRTAFLKREHEKSEQQGLNLDTEMLIPGISFAKKQSKGGMTPYWGSEQLITFEAAHDSIISSTSLIKIHWKQAWLRQYKERHMLLLRGELGAMVVSEFDKTPLNLRFFAGGDQSVRGFAFQSISPRGEQGQLTGGKYLVTVSTEYNYQFLPNWRAALFVDVGTATNDFSEKWSVGAGFGFRYVTPVGPIRVDHAWGLSKPSRSTRLSIVIGPEI
;
A
#
# COMPACT_ATOMS: atom_id res chain seq x y z
N VAL A 1 -61.95 -52.47 -10.88
CA VAL A 1 -61.42 -51.32 -11.61
C VAL A 1 -62.56 -50.27 -11.90
N PRO A 2 -63.48 -49.96 -10.99
CA PRO A 2 -64.23 -48.67 -11.12
C PRO A 2 -64.27 -47.83 -9.82
N GLN A 3 -63.35 -47.97 -8.89
CA GLN A 3 -63.39 -47.15 -7.64
C GLN A 3 -62.28 -46.07 -7.52
N ILE A 4 -61.45 -45.90 -8.52
CA ILE A 4 -60.36 -44.91 -8.52
C ILE A 4 -60.72 -43.58 -9.21
N ILE A 5 -61.82 -43.60 -9.99
CA ILE A 5 -62.27 -42.40 -10.76
C ILE A 5 -63.11 -41.44 -9.90
N TYR A 6 -63.76 -41.91 -8.82
CA TYR A 6 -64.58 -41.06 -7.95
C TYR A 6 -63.75 -40.26 -6.91
N PHE A 7 -62.54 -40.63 -6.65
CA PHE A 7 -61.69 -39.89 -5.68
C PHE A 7 -60.93 -38.69 -6.29
N LEU A 8 -60.80 -38.63 -7.62
CA LEU A 8 -60.14 -37.55 -8.34
C LEU A 8 -61.08 -36.38 -8.73
N VAL A 9 -62.42 -36.55 -8.68
CA VAL A 9 -63.36 -35.48 -9.00
C VAL A 9 -63.83 -34.71 -7.77
N VAL A 10 -63.65 -35.24 -6.55
CA VAL A 10 -63.98 -34.54 -5.30
C VAL A 10 -62.88 -33.69 -4.79
N LEU A 11 -61.60 -33.89 -5.26
CA LEU A 11 -60.42 -33.10 -4.84
C LEU A 11 -60.23 -31.81 -5.66
N CYS A 12 -61.01 -31.58 -6.73
CA CYS A 12 -60.93 -30.38 -7.56
C CYS A 12 -61.92 -29.26 -7.22
N LEU A 13 -62.76 -29.42 -6.18
CA LEU A 13 -63.84 -28.44 -5.86
C LEU A 13 -63.63 -27.65 -4.55
N CYS A 14 -62.42 -27.73 -3.90
CA CYS A 14 -62.12 -26.95 -2.71
C CYS A 14 -60.85 -26.11 -2.84
N ILE A 15 -60.42 -25.75 -4.05
CA ILE A 15 -59.44 -24.67 -4.22
C ILE A 15 -60.24 -23.38 -4.46
N GLN A 16 -60.73 -22.79 -3.38
CA GLN A 16 -61.08 -21.38 -3.43
C GLN A 16 -59.71 -20.65 -3.65
N PRO A 17 -59.61 -19.74 -4.63
CA PRO A 17 -58.45 -18.86 -4.70
C PRO A 17 -58.46 -18.05 -3.40
N SER A 18 -57.58 -18.36 -2.47
CA SER A 18 -57.21 -17.41 -1.42
C SER A 18 -56.78 -16.16 -2.17
N VAL A 19 -57.58 -15.10 -2.08
CA VAL A 19 -57.16 -13.77 -2.45
C VAL A 19 -55.92 -13.53 -1.57
N ALA A 20 -54.75 -13.74 -2.14
CA ALA A 20 -53.51 -13.35 -1.53
C ALA A 20 -53.65 -11.83 -1.36
N SER A 21 -53.89 -11.40 -0.13
CA SER A 21 -53.72 -10.01 0.26
C SER A 21 -52.30 -9.63 -0.21
N SER A 22 -52.24 -8.84 -1.26
CA SER A 22 -50.95 -8.33 -1.73
C SER A 22 -50.31 -7.62 -0.55
N GLN A 23 -49.31 -8.26 0.05
CA GLN A 23 -48.53 -7.59 1.10
C GLN A 23 -47.95 -6.32 0.46
N GLN A 24 -48.34 -5.16 1.01
CA GLN A 24 -47.88 -3.84 0.53
C GLN A 24 -46.39 -3.68 0.89
N LEU A 25 -45.50 -4.37 0.16
CA LEU A 25 -44.03 -4.25 0.32
C LEU A 25 -43.57 -2.91 -0.23
N ILE A 26 -42.60 -2.31 0.37
CA ILE A 26 -41.92 -1.11 -0.13
C ILE A 26 -40.76 -1.57 -1.01
N ASP A 27 -40.92 -1.54 -2.32
CA ASP A 27 -39.86 -1.96 -3.24
C ASP A 27 -38.92 -0.80 -3.56
N GLU A 28 -39.44 0.42 -3.67
CA GLU A 28 -38.70 1.62 -3.95
C GLU A 28 -39.02 2.75 -2.97
N ILE A 29 -38.00 3.56 -2.64
CA ILE A 29 -38.18 4.73 -1.78
C ILE A 29 -37.67 5.95 -2.55
N ASN A 30 -38.58 6.86 -2.84
CA ASN A 30 -38.28 8.12 -3.52
C ASN A 30 -38.43 9.29 -2.57
N VAL A 31 -37.36 10.10 -2.42
CA VAL A 31 -37.35 11.26 -1.52
C VAL A 31 -37.06 12.51 -2.31
N GLU A 32 -38.00 13.44 -2.29
CA GLU A 32 -37.89 14.71 -3.00
C GLU A 32 -37.76 15.91 -2.05
N SER A 33 -36.80 16.78 -2.33
CA SER A 33 -36.57 18.02 -1.61
C SER A 33 -35.81 19.03 -2.49
N LYS A 34 -35.92 20.33 -2.17
CA LYS A 34 -35.11 21.38 -2.79
C LYS A 34 -33.62 21.25 -2.43
N ALA A 35 -33.29 20.61 -1.32
CA ALA A 35 -31.93 20.37 -0.88
C ALA A 35 -31.52 18.91 -1.12
N GLN A 36 -30.76 18.65 -2.16
CA GLN A 36 -30.34 17.28 -2.55
C GLN A 36 -29.70 16.52 -1.39
N ALA A 37 -28.81 17.16 -0.60
CA ALA A 37 -28.19 16.50 0.55
C ALA A 37 -29.19 16.03 1.62
N ALA A 38 -30.34 16.72 1.76
CA ALA A 38 -31.39 16.31 2.68
C ALA A 38 -32.16 15.10 2.12
N SER A 39 -32.47 15.11 0.82
CA SER A 39 -33.08 13.95 0.14
C SER A 39 -32.21 12.71 0.27
N ASP A 40 -30.93 12.83 -0.04
CA ASP A 40 -29.97 11.73 0.01
C ASP A 40 -29.85 11.15 1.43
N ASN A 41 -29.75 12.04 2.45
CA ASN A 41 -29.63 11.61 3.84
C ASN A 41 -30.92 10.91 4.33
N VAL A 42 -32.09 11.45 4.01
CA VAL A 42 -33.37 10.82 4.35
C VAL A 42 -33.52 9.48 3.63
N ALA A 43 -33.19 9.39 2.35
CA ALA A 43 -33.22 8.13 1.60
C ALA A 43 -32.32 7.07 2.26
N GLN A 44 -31.12 7.46 2.69
CA GLN A 44 -30.19 6.57 3.41
C GLN A 44 -30.77 6.05 4.74
N TYR A 45 -31.42 6.90 5.53
CA TYR A 45 -32.06 6.49 6.79
C TYR A 45 -33.23 5.56 6.54
N LEU A 46 -33.93 5.71 5.40
CA LEU A 46 -35.10 4.92 5.04
C LEU A 46 -34.75 3.60 4.33
N THR A 47 -33.54 3.37 3.88
CA THR A 47 -33.12 2.14 3.17
C THR A 47 -33.52 0.85 3.92
N LYS A 48 -33.51 0.88 5.25
CA LYS A 48 -33.89 -0.27 6.10
C LYS A 48 -35.37 -0.67 5.96
N TYR A 49 -36.22 0.16 5.36
CA TYR A 49 -37.63 -0.13 5.10
C TYR A 49 -37.88 -0.74 3.73
N GLN A 50 -36.90 -0.81 2.86
CA GLN A 50 -37.02 -1.48 1.57
C GLN A 50 -37.18 -2.99 1.76
N GLY A 51 -38.15 -3.60 1.03
CA GLY A 51 -38.53 -4.99 1.19
C GLY A 51 -39.44 -5.26 2.39
N VAL A 52 -39.91 -4.22 3.10
CA VAL A 52 -40.75 -4.37 4.31
C VAL A 52 -42.18 -3.93 4.02
N VAL A 53 -43.17 -4.60 4.62
CA VAL A 53 -44.60 -4.26 4.45
C VAL A 53 -44.90 -2.89 5.03
N PHE A 54 -45.51 -1.98 4.26
CA PHE A 54 -45.98 -0.68 4.74
C PHE A 54 -47.18 -0.81 5.65
N THR A 55 -47.13 -0.26 6.85
CA THR A 55 -48.21 -0.25 7.85
C THR A 55 -48.27 1.11 8.53
N HIS A 56 -49.40 1.40 9.18
CA HIS A 56 -49.57 2.65 9.94
C HIS A 56 -48.52 2.82 11.04
N SER A 57 -48.19 1.76 11.77
CA SER A 57 -47.13 1.79 12.78
C SER A 57 -45.74 2.09 12.18
N ARG A 58 -45.45 1.55 10.98
CA ARG A 58 -44.21 1.84 10.26
C ARG A 58 -44.16 3.26 9.74
N LYS A 59 -45.30 3.83 9.31
CA LYS A 59 -45.37 5.25 8.93
C LYS A 59 -44.82 6.15 10.06
N THR A 60 -45.26 5.93 11.30
CA THR A 60 -44.78 6.68 12.46
C THR A 60 -43.26 6.48 12.70
N ALA A 61 -42.75 5.25 12.50
CA ALA A 61 -41.33 4.99 12.59
C ALA A 61 -40.53 5.70 11.46
N ILE A 62 -41.05 5.71 10.24
CA ILE A 62 -40.50 6.43 9.10
C ILE A 62 -40.47 7.93 9.37
N GLU A 63 -41.54 8.52 9.91
CA GLU A 63 -41.59 9.94 10.30
C GLU A 63 -40.50 10.28 11.33
N LYS A 64 -40.28 9.42 12.33
CA LYS A 64 -39.25 9.57 13.31
C LYS A 64 -37.85 9.53 12.69
N ASP A 65 -37.62 8.62 11.74
CA ASP A 65 -36.33 8.51 11.05
C ASP A 65 -36.10 9.70 10.11
N ILE A 66 -37.12 10.18 9.40
CA ILE A 66 -37.06 11.41 8.61
C ILE A 66 -36.66 12.59 9.51
N ASN A 67 -37.29 12.74 10.68
CA ASN A 67 -36.97 13.77 11.64
C ASN A 67 -35.48 13.68 12.08
N SER A 68 -35.01 12.48 12.41
CA SER A 68 -33.62 12.26 12.82
C SER A 68 -32.62 12.57 11.70
N ALA A 69 -32.95 12.19 10.46
CA ALA A 69 -32.14 12.45 9.29
C ALA A 69 -32.02 13.95 8.98
N LEU A 70 -33.11 14.69 9.07
CA LEU A 70 -33.16 16.12 8.81
C LEU A 70 -32.48 16.94 9.92
N GLN A 71 -32.72 16.59 11.19
CA GLN A 71 -32.03 17.22 12.33
C GLN A 71 -30.51 17.00 12.26
N ALA A 72 -30.04 15.86 11.78
CA ALA A 72 -28.63 15.60 11.59
C ALA A 72 -27.95 16.63 10.66
N LEU A 73 -28.70 17.21 9.72
CA LEU A 73 -28.26 18.24 8.78
C LEU A 73 -28.65 19.67 9.18
N GLY A 74 -29.24 19.86 10.38
CA GLY A 74 -29.65 21.15 10.90
C GLY A 74 -31.06 21.59 10.52
N TYR A 75 -31.86 20.77 9.85
CA TYR A 75 -33.25 21.05 9.52
C TYR A 75 -34.17 20.54 10.62
N TYR A 76 -34.59 21.42 11.50
CA TYR A 76 -35.47 21.09 12.63
C TYR A 76 -36.93 21.47 12.37
N GLU A 77 -37.19 22.39 11.45
CA GLU A 77 -38.51 22.81 11.02
C GLU A 77 -38.72 22.40 9.55
N TYR A 78 -39.67 21.53 9.33
CA TYR A 78 -40.01 21.01 7.99
C TYR A 78 -41.44 20.46 7.96
N ASN A 79 -42.00 20.31 6.78
CA ASN A 79 -43.22 19.54 6.53
C ASN A 79 -42.84 18.33 5.66
N SER A 80 -43.40 17.16 5.99
CA SER A 80 -43.23 15.94 5.20
C SER A 80 -44.57 15.38 4.80
N VAL A 81 -44.68 15.00 3.53
CA VAL A 81 -45.84 14.25 3.01
C VAL A 81 -45.34 12.86 2.65
N ILE A 82 -45.91 11.84 3.28
CA ILE A 82 -45.55 10.43 3.08
C ILE A 82 -46.73 9.73 2.43
N GLN A 83 -46.55 9.28 1.20
CA GLN A 83 -47.54 8.55 0.42
C GLN A 83 -46.98 7.20 0.00
N TYR A 84 -47.80 6.16 0.04
CA TYR A 84 -47.43 4.86 -0.46
C TYR A 84 -48.32 4.55 -1.68
N GLU A 85 -47.65 4.34 -2.82
CA GLU A 85 -48.31 3.99 -4.08
C GLU A 85 -48.38 2.46 -4.18
N VAL A 86 -49.59 1.93 -4.16
CA VAL A 86 -49.82 0.48 -4.12
C VAL A 86 -49.42 -0.20 -5.43
N ASP A 87 -49.67 0.47 -6.56
CA ASP A 87 -49.42 -0.10 -7.89
C ASP A 87 -47.93 -0.20 -8.23
N SER A 88 -47.16 0.79 -7.82
CA SER A 88 -45.69 0.85 -8.02
C SER A 88 -44.90 0.33 -6.83
N GLN A 89 -45.55 0.01 -5.72
CA GLN A 89 -44.93 -0.38 -4.44
C GLN A 89 -43.85 0.64 -3.96
N THR A 90 -44.06 1.92 -4.30
CA THR A 90 -43.12 3.00 -4.03
C THR A 90 -43.58 3.82 -2.83
N LEU A 91 -42.63 4.08 -1.91
CA LEU A 91 -42.80 5.03 -0.83
C LEU A 91 -42.31 6.42 -1.29
N GLN A 92 -43.28 7.31 -1.55
CA GLN A 92 -42.99 8.70 -1.93
C GLN A 92 -42.90 9.57 -0.68
N VAL A 93 -41.79 10.28 -0.50
CA VAL A 93 -41.57 11.22 0.59
C VAL A 93 -41.24 12.59 0.02
N ILE A 94 -42.13 13.55 0.20
CA ILE A 94 -41.93 14.94 -0.25
C ILE A 94 -41.65 15.81 0.97
N LEU A 95 -40.49 16.51 0.94
CA LEU A 95 -39.99 17.33 2.04
C LEU A 95 -40.04 18.80 1.67
N SER A 96 -40.69 19.61 2.51
CA SER A 96 -40.66 21.07 2.44
C SER A 96 -39.84 21.61 3.62
N LEU A 97 -38.59 21.97 3.36
CA LEU A 97 -37.64 22.38 4.38
C LEU A 97 -37.72 23.87 4.64
N GLN A 98 -37.61 24.27 5.91
CA GLN A 98 -37.31 25.63 6.32
C GLN A 98 -35.79 25.88 6.35
N GLU A 99 -35.37 27.11 6.66
CA GLU A 99 -33.95 27.44 6.81
C GLU A 99 -33.29 26.60 7.91
N PRO A 100 -32.06 26.10 7.68
CA PRO A 100 -31.36 25.31 8.68
C PRO A 100 -30.92 26.15 9.87
N VAL A 101 -30.70 25.51 11.00
CA VAL A 101 -30.16 26.11 12.21
C VAL A 101 -28.65 26.36 12.06
N HIS A 102 -28.19 27.53 12.55
CA HIS A 102 -26.77 27.90 12.48
C HIS A 102 -26.14 28.03 13.87
N TRP A 103 -24.83 27.78 13.95
CA TRP A 103 -24.06 28.00 15.16
C TRP A 103 -23.98 29.49 15.52
N GLN A 104 -24.46 29.85 16.71
CA GLN A 104 -24.34 31.19 17.26
C GLN A 104 -23.14 31.31 18.21
N ASN A 105 -23.01 30.30 19.10
CA ASN A 105 -21.91 30.23 20.06
C ASN A 105 -21.35 28.83 20.10
N VAL A 106 -20.03 28.74 20.08
CA VAL A 106 -19.30 27.46 20.16
C VAL A 106 -18.17 27.64 21.17
N ASP A 107 -18.33 26.98 22.31
CA ASP A 107 -17.34 26.95 23.38
C ASP A 107 -16.71 25.55 23.42
N VAL A 108 -15.47 25.43 22.94
CA VAL A 108 -14.71 24.17 22.97
C VAL A 108 -13.41 24.41 23.73
N ARG A 109 -13.27 23.76 24.87
CA ARG A 109 -12.12 23.96 25.74
C ARG A 109 -11.65 22.66 26.38
N ILE A 110 -10.33 22.55 26.54
CA ILE A 110 -9.68 21.56 27.38
C ILE A 110 -9.21 22.26 28.64
N VAL A 111 -9.56 21.73 29.81
CA VAL A 111 -9.11 22.20 31.12
C VAL A 111 -8.25 21.11 31.77
N GLY A 112 -7.69 21.38 32.97
CA GLY A 112 -6.74 20.48 33.62
C GLY A 112 -5.32 20.63 33.06
N GLU A 113 -4.47 19.60 33.19
CA GLU A 113 -3.08 19.65 32.72
C GLU A 113 -2.98 19.83 31.20
N GLY A 114 -3.95 19.31 30.45
CA GLY A 114 -4.00 19.43 28.99
C GLY A 114 -4.18 20.86 28.46
N LEU A 115 -4.54 21.80 29.31
CA LEU A 115 -4.60 23.23 28.95
C LEU A 115 -3.23 23.74 28.47
N ASN A 116 -2.14 23.26 29.04
CA ASN A 116 -0.78 23.65 28.72
C ASN A 116 -0.13 22.79 27.63
N ASP A 117 -0.85 21.80 27.08
CA ASP A 117 -0.35 20.93 26.03
C ASP A 117 -0.58 21.58 24.65
N SER A 118 0.51 22.03 24.02
CA SER A 118 0.46 22.77 22.74
C SER A 118 -0.19 21.97 21.60
N GLU A 119 -0.02 20.64 21.56
CA GLU A 119 -0.64 19.81 20.53
C GLU A 119 -2.14 19.67 20.76
N LEU A 120 -2.59 19.55 22.01
CA LEU A 120 -4.02 19.56 22.32
C LEU A 120 -4.66 20.92 22.00
N GLN A 121 -3.95 22.02 22.27
CA GLN A 121 -4.44 23.35 21.90
C GLN A 121 -4.51 23.53 20.37
N ALA A 122 -3.56 22.98 19.62
CA ALA A 122 -3.62 22.96 18.15
C ALA A 122 -4.85 22.18 17.64
N VAL A 123 -5.20 21.06 18.28
CA VAL A 123 -6.44 20.33 17.97
C VAL A 123 -7.66 21.19 18.21
N VAL A 124 -7.77 21.86 19.38
CA VAL A 124 -8.89 22.77 19.68
C VAL A 124 -9.02 23.89 18.65
N GLN A 125 -7.90 24.48 18.21
CA GLN A 125 -7.89 25.53 17.19
C GLN A 125 -8.30 25.03 15.79
N SER A 126 -8.06 23.75 15.49
CA SER A 126 -8.38 23.14 14.19
C SER A 126 -9.85 22.71 14.05
N ILE A 127 -10.66 22.84 15.11
CA ILE A 127 -12.03 22.35 15.14
C ILE A 127 -12.92 23.01 14.10
N ALA A 128 -13.72 22.17 13.42
CA ALA A 128 -14.58 22.59 12.32
C ALA A 128 -15.88 23.30 12.74
N LEU A 129 -16.23 23.30 14.04
CA LEU A 129 -17.41 24.02 14.54
C LEU A 129 -17.14 25.52 14.57
N LYS A 130 -17.78 26.27 13.68
CA LYS A 130 -17.57 27.74 13.55
C LYS A 130 -18.90 28.48 13.62
N LYS A 131 -18.91 29.61 14.31
CA LYS A 131 -20.05 30.51 14.33
C LYS A 131 -20.53 30.87 12.91
N GLY A 132 -21.84 30.84 12.69
CA GLY A 132 -22.48 31.16 11.42
C GLY A 132 -22.56 29.98 10.42
N THR A 133 -21.91 28.85 10.69
CA THR A 133 -22.08 27.67 9.84
C THR A 133 -23.32 26.86 10.25
N VAL A 134 -23.85 26.07 9.33
CA VAL A 134 -25.00 25.20 9.57
C VAL A 134 -24.68 24.13 10.60
N VAL A 135 -25.61 23.85 11.50
CA VAL A 135 -25.47 22.77 12.48
C VAL A 135 -25.49 21.41 11.79
N ARG A 136 -24.44 20.64 12.02
CA ARG A 136 -24.33 19.26 11.54
C ARG A 136 -23.95 18.35 12.69
N HIS A 137 -24.78 17.33 12.95
CA HIS A 137 -24.56 16.42 14.07
C HIS A 137 -23.37 15.48 13.84
N ASP A 138 -23.05 15.13 12.57
CA ASP A 138 -21.88 14.37 12.22
C ASP A 138 -20.59 15.14 12.57
N VAL A 139 -20.53 16.43 12.22
CA VAL A 139 -19.40 17.32 12.56
C VAL A 139 -19.26 17.48 14.08
N TYR A 140 -20.38 17.71 14.78
CA TYR A 140 -20.39 17.80 16.24
C TYR A 140 -19.87 16.51 16.91
N SER A 141 -20.29 15.35 16.40
CA SER A 141 -19.83 14.05 16.90
C SER A 141 -18.37 13.77 16.55
N ALA A 142 -17.93 14.15 15.34
CA ALA A 142 -16.54 14.05 14.93
C ALA A 142 -15.61 14.89 15.81
N VAL A 143 -16.03 16.12 16.19
CA VAL A 143 -15.24 16.97 17.09
C VAL A 143 -15.09 16.33 18.47
N LYS A 144 -16.13 15.73 19.03
CA LYS A 144 -16.01 15.00 20.31
C LYS A 144 -15.01 13.85 20.22
N ALA A 145 -15.14 13.03 19.17
CA ALA A 145 -14.23 11.92 18.95
C ALA A 145 -12.79 12.39 18.71
N GLN A 146 -12.60 13.51 18.02
CA GLN A 146 -11.28 14.10 17.79
C GLN A 146 -10.62 14.55 19.10
N LEU A 147 -11.38 15.21 19.99
CA LEU A 147 -10.88 15.62 21.32
C LEU A 147 -10.52 14.41 22.18
N GLU A 148 -11.40 13.41 22.25
CA GLU A 148 -11.15 12.17 23.01
C GLU A 148 -9.94 11.41 22.48
N SER A 149 -9.83 11.25 21.16
CA SER A 149 -8.68 10.61 20.53
C SER A 149 -7.38 11.33 20.83
N ALA A 150 -7.37 12.67 20.69
CA ALA A 150 -6.18 13.47 20.98
C ALA A 150 -5.73 13.36 22.46
N LEU A 151 -6.67 13.32 23.40
CA LEU A 151 -6.35 13.10 24.80
C LEU A 151 -5.75 11.71 25.05
N LEU A 152 -6.37 10.66 24.51
CA LEU A 152 -5.88 9.29 24.65
C LEU A 152 -4.51 9.08 23.99
N GLU A 153 -4.30 9.67 22.81
CA GLU A 153 -3.02 9.60 22.10
C GLU A 153 -1.86 10.22 22.89
N ARG A 154 -2.16 11.21 23.72
CA ARG A 154 -1.17 11.91 24.55
C ARG A 154 -1.10 11.42 26.00
N GLY A 155 -1.91 10.41 26.37
CA GLY A 155 -1.86 9.77 27.69
C GLY A 155 -2.73 10.43 28.76
N TYR A 156 -3.74 11.16 28.37
CA TYR A 156 -4.76 11.65 29.30
C TYR A 156 -5.90 10.64 29.37
N PHE A 157 -5.73 9.57 30.15
CA PHE A 157 -6.66 8.44 30.19
C PHE A 157 -7.85 8.64 31.13
N ASP A 158 -7.77 9.59 32.06
CA ASP A 158 -8.80 9.87 33.07
C ASP A 158 -9.57 11.16 32.77
N TYR A 159 -9.68 11.50 31.48
CA TYR A 159 -10.44 12.67 31.07
C TYR A 159 -11.92 12.54 31.42
N ILE A 160 -12.56 13.66 31.74
CA ILE A 160 -13.98 13.72 32.10
C ILE A 160 -14.63 14.90 31.34
N TRP A 161 -15.79 14.66 30.74
CA TRP A 161 -16.58 15.73 30.17
C TRP A 161 -17.24 16.54 31.28
N GLN A 162 -16.83 17.79 31.48
CA GLN A 162 -17.50 18.72 32.36
C GLN A 162 -18.76 19.29 31.70
N GLN A 163 -18.70 19.59 30.41
CA GLN A 163 -19.85 20.00 29.62
C GLN A 163 -19.83 19.31 28.27
N ARG A 164 -20.98 18.77 27.85
CA ARG A 164 -21.18 18.13 26.54
C ARG A 164 -22.61 18.41 26.06
N LYS A 165 -22.87 19.70 25.77
CA LYS A 165 -24.23 20.17 25.46
C LYS A 165 -24.29 20.69 24.03
N LEU A 166 -25.40 20.41 23.39
CA LEU A 166 -25.88 21.03 22.17
C LEU A 166 -27.30 21.53 22.45
N GLU A 167 -27.48 22.84 22.44
CA GLU A 167 -28.77 23.50 22.67
C GLU A 167 -29.23 24.16 21.39
N VAL A 168 -30.48 23.89 20.97
CA VAL A 168 -31.09 24.43 19.76
C VAL A 168 -32.30 25.29 20.11
N SER A 169 -32.28 26.53 19.66
CA SER A 169 -33.43 27.43 19.75
C SER A 169 -34.12 27.50 18.39
N LEU A 170 -35.28 26.86 18.27
CA LEU A 170 -36.05 26.83 17.02
C LEU A 170 -36.56 28.24 16.67
N LYS A 171 -37.07 28.99 17.66
CA LYS A 171 -37.57 30.37 17.43
C LYS A 171 -36.56 31.30 16.81
N GLN A 172 -35.27 31.14 17.18
CA GLN A 172 -34.20 32.02 16.69
C GLN A 172 -33.40 31.35 15.57
N ARG A 173 -33.64 30.05 15.27
CA ARG A 173 -32.87 29.22 14.32
C ARG A 173 -31.36 29.23 14.58
N ILE A 174 -31.00 29.16 15.85
CA ILE A 174 -29.61 29.17 16.31
C ILE A 174 -29.34 27.94 17.20
N ALA A 175 -28.08 27.54 17.23
CA ALA A 175 -27.59 26.55 18.16
C ALA A 175 -26.36 27.04 18.93
N GLN A 176 -26.17 26.47 20.10
CA GLN A 176 -25.00 26.68 20.95
C GLN A 176 -24.39 25.34 21.30
N ALA A 177 -23.07 25.25 21.24
CA ALA A 177 -22.32 24.10 21.70
C ALA A 177 -21.43 24.47 22.87
N ALA A 178 -21.47 23.65 23.93
CA ALA A 178 -20.53 23.71 25.04
C ALA A 178 -19.85 22.35 25.19
N LEU A 179 -18.59 22.27 24.78
CA LEU A 179 -17.74 21.09 24.85
C LEU A 179 -16.54 21.41 25.76
N VAL A 180 -16.69 21.16 27.05
CA VAL A 180 -15.63 21.39 28.03
C VAL A 180 -15.19 20.03 28.58
N ILE A 181 -13.95 19.67 28.34
CA ILE A 181 -13.36 18.40 28.75
C ILE A 181 -12.20 18.65 29.71
N ASP A 182 -12.25 18.03 30.87
CA ASP A 182 -11.14 18.01 31.81
C ASP A 182 -10.21 16.85 31.43
N SER A 183 -8.98 17.18 31.09
CA SER A 183 -8.00 16.18 30.69
C SER A 183 -7.56 15.27 31.82
N GLY A 184 -7.76 15.68 33.07
CA GLY A 184 -7.07 15.05 34.19
C GLY A 184 -5.55 15.19 34.08
N THR A 185 -4.83 14.23 34.66
CA THR A 185 -3.36 14.20 34.69
C THR A 185 -2.79 13.43 33.49
N ARG A 186 -1.68 13.92 32.94
CA ARG A 186 -0.97 13.23 31.88
C ARG A 186 -0.16 12.05 32.41
N TYR A 187 -0.44 10.87 31.91
CA TYR A 187 0.32 9.65 32.24
C TYR A 187 1.68 9.63 31.54
N ARG A 188 2.60 8.89 32.14
CA ARG A 188 3.96 8.65 31.65
C ARG A 188 4.14 7.17 31.34
N PHE A 189 5.14 6.83 30.54
CA PHE A 189 5.51 5.44 30.31
C PHE A 189 6.00 4.81 31.62
N GLY A 190 5.36 3.70 32.01
CA GLY A 190 5.75 2.87 33.12
C GLY A 190 6.76 1.80 32.73
N GLU A 191 6.78 0.70 33.47
CA GLU A 191 7.65 -0.45 33.20
C GLU A 191 7.22 -1.20 31.94
N LEU A 192 8.18 -1.77 31.23
CA LEU A 192 7.95 -2.67 30.12
C LEU A 192 7.70 -4.08 30.67
N GLN A 193 6.53 -4.66 30.34
CA GLN A 193 6.15 -6.01 30.72
C GLN A 193 6.17 -6.92 29.50
N LEU A 194 7.08 -7.88 29.50
CA LEU A 194 7.21 -8.84 28.41
C LEU A 194 6.40 -10.09 28.71
N ALA A 195 5.59 -10.53 27.74
CA ALA A 195 4.85 -11.78 27.82
C ALA A 195 5.51 -12.82 26.93
N GLY A 196 5.75 -14.01 27.50
CA GLY A 196 6.39 -15.12 26.82
C GLY A 196 7.91 -15.09 26.91
N ASN A 197 8.52 -16.15 26.40
CA ASN A 197 9.96 -16.34 26.38
C ASN A 197 10.43 -16.38 24.92
N SER A 198 10.90 -15.24 24.40
CA SER A 198 11.41 -15.13 23.05
C SER A 198 12.93 -15.23 23.02
N LYS A 199 13.48 -15.95 22.05
CA LYS A 199 14.93 -15.97 21.78
C LYS A 199 15.47 -14.55 21.49
N ALA A 200 14.63 -13.69 20.94
CA ALA A 200 14.98 -12.31 20.54
C ALA A 200 14.73 -11.25 21.62
N HIS A 201 14.64 -11.64 22.90
CA HIS A 201 14.37 -10.75 24.04
C HIS A 201 15.28 -9.49 24.03
N LYS A 202 16.56 -9.63 23.71
CA LYS A 202 17.50 -8.53 23.58
C LYS A 202 16.99 -7.42 22.63
N PHE A 203 16.45 -7.79 21.49
CA PHE A 203 15.96 -6.81 20.50
C PHE A 203 14.63 -6.18 20.89
N ILE A 204 13.79 -6.87 21.68
CA ILE A 204 12.58 -6.28 22.24
C ILE A 204 12.96 -5.08 23.13
N THR A 205 13.94 -5.23 23.99
CA THR A 205 14.38 -4.15 24.87
C THR A 205 15.19 -3.07 24.17
N GLN A 206 16.02 -3.46 23.19
CA GLN A 206 16.91 -2.53 22.46
C GLN A 206 16.15 -1.57 21.54
N LEU A 207 15.03 -2.02 20.95
CA LEU A 207 14.23 -1.23 20.01
C LEU A 207 13.18 -0.34 20.67
N VAL A 208 13.12 -0.26 22.01
CA VAL A 208 12.17 0.61 22.73
C VAL A 208 12.47 2.09 22.41
N PRO A 209 11.52 2.84 21.81
CA PRO A 209 11.76 4.23 21.39
C PRO A 209 11.46 5.27 22.48
N PHE A 210 11.17 4.84 23.71
CA PHE A 210 10.84 5.70 24.83
C PHE A 210 11.58 5.29 26.10
N ASN A 211 11.77 6.24 26.99
CA ASN A 211 12.32 5.97 28.32
C ASN A 211 11.19 5.89 29.36
N GLN A 212 11.40 5.11 30.41
CA GLN A 212 10.51 5.12 31.57
C GLN A 212 10.38 6.54 32.13
N ASN A 213 9.20 6.91 32.60
CA ASN A 213 8.84 8.24 33.12
C ASN A 213 8.84 9.39 32.09
N THR A 214 9.02 9.14 30.80
CA THR A 214 8.73 10.15 29.77
C THR A 214 7.22 10.23 29.51
N PRO A 215 6.69 11.41 29.09
CA PRO A 215 5.26 11.56 28.80
C PRO A 215 4.78 10.54 27.76
N TYR A 216 3.63 9.93 28.02
CA TYR A 216 3.05 8.94 27.12
C TYR A 216 2.68 9.56 25.76
N GLN A 217 2.93 8.81 24.70
CA GLN A 217 2.54 9.11 23.32
C GLN A 217 2.21 7.79 22.61
N ALA A 218 0.97 7.64 22.15
CA ALA A 218 0.53 6.43 21.43
C ALA A 218 1.33 6.17 20.16
N LYS A 219 1.79 7.25 19.49
CA LYS A 219 2.64 7.17 18.31
C LYS A 219 3.91 6.35 18.57
N LEU A 220 4.58 6.54 19.71
CA LEU A 220 5.79 5.79 20.07
C LEU A 220 5.51 4.29 20.26
N LEU A 221 4.32 3.91 20.73
CA LEU A 221 3.93 2.49 20.78
C LEU A 221 3.68 1.91 19.40
N SER A 222 3.05 2.68 18.53
CA SER A 222 2.83 2.27 17.14
C SER A 222 4.18 2.11 16.41
N ASP A 223 5.07 3.08 16.54
CA ASP A 223 6.41 3.04 15.95
C ASP A 223 7.21 1.84 16.50
N TYR A 224 7.10 1.55 17.81
CA TYR A 224 7.73 0.40 18.43
C TYR A 224 7.16 -0.94 17.93
N SER A 225 5.83 -1.04 17.83
CA SER A 225 5.18 -2.22 17.26
C SER A 225 5.62 -2.47 15.82
N LEU A 226 5.73 -1.42 15.00
CA LEU A 226 6.23 -1.49 13.64
C LEU A 226 7.71 -1.89 13.58
N ALA A 227 8.55 -1.32 14.44
CA ALA A 227 9.97 -1.67 14.51
C ALA A 227 10.17 -3.15 14.84
N LEU A 228 9.44 -3.67 15.83
CA LEU A 228 9.47 -5.09 16.18
C LEU A 228 8.92 -5.99 15.06
N SER A 229 7.78 -5.62 14.48
CA SER A 229 7.14 -6.38 13.39
C SER A 229 8.01 -6.43 12.12
N GLY A 230 8.81 -5.41 11.89
CA GLY A 230 9.77 -5.33 10.78
C GLY A 230 10.97 -6.27 10.95
N THR A 231 11.26 -6.75 12.18
CA THR A 231 12.40 -7.65 12.42
C THR A 231 12.18 -9.02 11.77
N PRO A 232 13.24 -9.74 11.42
CA PRO A 232 13.10 -11.10 10.90
C PRO A 232 12.56 -12.10 11.94
N TYR A 233 12.47 -11.75 13.23
CA TYR A 233 12.30 -12.68 14.34
C TYR A 233 10.85 -13.02 14.67
N PHE A 234 9.93 -12.03 14.56
CA PHE A 234 8.56 -12.17 15.07
C PHE A 234 7.55 -12.41 13.95
N ALA A 235 6.65 -13.38 14.19
CA ALA A 235 5.48 -13.64 13.35
C ALA A 235 4.30 -12.73 13.74
N ASN A 236 4.18 -12.43 15.03
CA ASN A 236 3.14 -11.55 15.56
C ASN A 236 3.71 -10.68 16.67
N VAL A 237 3.30 -9.42 16.72
CA VAL A 237 3.70 -8.43 17.70
C VAL A 237 2.46 -7.66 18.16
N LYS A 238 2.26 -7.57 19.47
CA LYS A 238 1.25 -6.72 20.10
C LYS A 238 1.93 -5.86 21.16
N VAL A 239 1.80 -4.55 21.03
CA VAL A 239 2.29 -3.57 22.00
C VAL A 239 1.13 -2.69 22.43
N TYR A 240 0.82 -2.68 23.71
CA TYR A 240 -0.33 -1.94 24.23
C TYR A 240 -0.16 -1.50 25.67
N PRO A 241 -0.81 -0.39 26.09
CA PRO A 241 -0.80 0.08 27.47
C PRO A 241 -1.72 -0.75 28.35
N LEU A 242 -1.30 -1.09 29.57
CA LEU A 242 -2.09 -1.77 30.58
C LEU A 242 -2.88 -0.76 31.42
N LEU A 243 -3.96 -0.20 30.87
CA LEU A 243 -4.74 0.85 31.53
C LEU A 243 -5.40 0.40 32.83
N LYS A 244 -5.77 -0.87 32.98
CA LYS A 244 -6.35 -1.43 34.21
C LYS A 244 -5.33 -1.58 35.35
N SER A 245 -4.05 -1.69 35.03
CA SER A 245 -2.95 -1.87 35.96
C SER A 245 -2.08 -0.63 36.10
N ARG A 246 -2.60 0.55 35.70
CA ARG A 246 -1.88 1.80 35.77
C ARG A 246 -1.63 2.20 37.21
N LYS A 247 -0.44 2.66 37.50
CA LYS A 247 -0.05 3.28 38.79
C LYS A 247 -0.35 4.79 38.69
N PRO A 248 -0.42 5.53 39.79
CA PRO A 248 -0.53 6.98 39.74
C PRO A 248 0.55 7.55 38.79
N HIS A 249 0.12 8.29 37.80
CA HIS A 249 0.95 8.95 36.77
C HIS A 249 1.82 8.04 35.86
N ALA A 250 1.69 6.70 35.94
CA ALA A 250 2.47 5.78 35.07
C ALA A 250 1.60 4.63 34.55
N VAL A 251 1.76 4.34 33.26
CA VAL A 251 1.07 3.23 32.60
C VAL A 251 2.09 2.19 32.13
N PRO A 252 2.03 0.94 32.64
CA PRO A 252 2.88 -0.14 32.17
C PRO A 252 2.57 -0.48 30.71
N ILE A 253 3.60 -0.84 29.96
CA ILE A 253 3.47 -1.22 28.55
C ILE A 253 3.68 -2.72 28.44
N ARG A 254 2.70 -3.42 27.87
CA ARG A 254 2.79 -4.85 27.60
C ARG A 254 3.22 -5.11 26.18
N VAL A 255 4.20 -6.01 26.05
CA VAL A 255 4.69 -6.51 24.76
C VAL A 255 4.45 -8.01 24.71
N GLU A 256 3.69 -8.45 23.74
CA GLU A 256 3.45 -9.85 23.44
C GLU A 256 3.99 -10.14 22.05
N VAL A 257 4.89 -11.10 21.95
CA VAL A 257 5.50 -11.52 20.69
C VAL A 257 5.33 -13.02 20.49
N THR A 258 5.23 -13.41 19.24
CA THR A 258 5.31 -14.80 18.81
C THR A 258 6.48 -14.92 17.84
N ASP A 259 7.46 -15.75 18.16
CA ASP A 259 8.61 -15.98 17.31
C ASP A 259 8.19 -16.63 15.99
N LYS A 260 8.89 -16.31 14.91
CA LYS A 260 8.76 -17.02 13.64
C LYS A 260 9.27 -18.46 13.78
N PRO A 261 8.77 -19.40 12.96
CA PRO A 261 9.33 -20.75 12.87
C PRO A 261 10.83 -20.71 12.62
N GLU A 262 11.56 -21.70 13.13
CA GLU A 262 13.01 -21.79 12.92
C GLU A 262 13.39 -21.86 11.44
N ASN A 263 12.54 -22.47 10.63
CA ASN A 263 12.67 -22.52 9.18
C ASN A 263 11.33 -22.14 8.55
N SER A 264 11.37 -21.24 7.57
CA SER A 264 10.23 -20.84 6.76
C SER A 264 10.55 -21.07 5.29
N PHE A 265 9.63 -21.71 4.58
CA PHE A 265 9.73 -21.95 3.15
C PHE A 265 8.59 -21.24 2.44
N GLU A 266 8.93 -20.40 1.48
CA GLU A 266 7.97 -19.73 0.60
C GLU A 266 8.19 -20.27 -0.82
N VAL A 267 7.12 -20.66 -1.49
CA VAL A 267 7.17 -21.11 -2.89
C VAL A 267 6.22 -20.28 -3.72
N GLY A 268 6.62 -19.97 -4.93
CA GLY A 268 5.84 -19.18 -5.86
C GLY A 268 6.06 -19.63 -7.30
N GLY A 269 5.08 -19.36 -8.14
CA GLY A 269 5.16 -19.60 -9.57
C GLY A 269 4.65 -18.39 -10.33
N GLY A 270 5.13 -18.21 -11.54
CA GLY A 270 4.73 -17.11 -12.40
C GLY A 270 5.10 -17.35 -13.86
N TYR A 271 4.75 -16.40 -14.70
CA TYR A 271 5.11 -16.38 -16.10
C TYR A 271 5.46 -14.97 -16.55
N SER A 272 6.47 -14.84 -17.38
CA SER A 272 6.68 -13.59 -18.13
C SER A 272 7.15 -13.91 -19.53
N THR A 273 6.80 -13.08 -20.50
CA THR A 273 7.17 -13.27 -21.91
C THR A 273 8.69 -13.26 -22.10
N ASP A 274 9.41 -12.49 -21.29
CA ASP A 274 10.87 -12.40 -21.40
C ASP A 274 11.59 -13.62 -20.85
N LEU A 275 11.15 -14.19 -19.70
CA LEU A 275 11.86 -15.27 -19.00
C LEU A 275 11.18 -16.64 -19.11
N GLY A 276 9.93 -16.70 -19.61
CA GLY A 276 9.12 -17.89 -19.65
C GLY A 276 8.48 -18.24 -18.30
N ALA A 277 8.16 -19.51 -18.11
CA ALA A 277 7.66 -20.02 -16.84
C ALA A 277 8.71 -19.85 -15.74
N LYS A 278 8.28 -19.41 -14.54
CA LYS A 278 9.13 -19.12 -13.39
C LYS A 278 8.68 -19.94 -12.19
N PHE A 279 9.65 -20.43 -11.45
CA PHE A 279 9.48 -21.00 -10.12
C PHE A 279 10.40 -20.23 -9.17
N ARG A 280 9.90 -19.88 -8.00
CA ARG A 280 10.69 -19.30 -6.91
C ARG A 280 10.53 -20.13 -5.66
N GLY A 281 11.65 -20.47 -5.03
CA GLY A 281 11.72 -21.05 -3.71
C GLY A 281 12.54 -20.16 -2.80
N LYS A 282 12.04 -19.84 -1.62
CA LYS A 282 12.80 -19.07 -0.62
C LYS A 282 12.80 -19.83 0.68
N TRP A 283 13.98 -20.02 1.22
CA TRP A 283 14.22 -20.55 2.56
C TRP A 283 14.72 -19.46 3.47
N SER A 284 14.06 -19.28 4.61
CA SER A 284 14.45 -18.28 5.61
C SER A 284 14.64 -18.95 6.97
N LYS A 285 15.76 -18.66 7.61
CA LYS A 285 16.07 -19.02 8.98
C LYS A 285 16.25 -17.73 9.80
N PRO A 286 15.19 -17.26 10.49
CA PRO A 286 15.18 -15.97 11.16
C PRO A 286 16.18 -15.86 12.30
N TRP A 287 16.53 -17.00 12.92
CA TRP A 287 17.39 -17.06 14.09
C TRP A 287 18.43 -18.16 13.93
N VAL A 288 19.68 -17.78 13.69
CA VAL A 288 20.81 -18.73 13.49
C VAL A 288 21.68 -18.82 14.74
N SER A 289 21.86 -17.70 15.46
CA SER A 289 22.75 -17.61 16.64
C SER A 289 22.17 -16.69 17.70
N GLU A 290 22.72 -16.75 18.92
CA GLU A 290 22.34 -15.87 20.05
C GLU A 290 22.53 -14.39 19.76
N GLY A 291 23.39 -14.04 18.79
CA GLY A 291 23.56 -12.69 18.28
C GLY A 291 22.41 -12.17 17.42
N GLY A 292 21.37 -12.99 17.13
CA GLY A 292 20.28 -12.62 16.26
C GLY A 292 20.64 -12.66 14.77
N HIS A 293 21.62 -13.44 14.40
CA HIS A 293 21.96 -13.62 13.00
C HIS A 293 20.83 -14.34 12.26
N SER A 294 20.61 -13.98 11.00
CA SER A 294 19.60 -14.62 10.15
C SER A 294 20.22 -15.09 8.82
N PHE A 295 19.57 -16.07 8.22
CA PHE A 295 19.96 -16.61 6.92
C PHE A 295 18.74 -16.67 6.00
N VAL A 296 18.96 -16.28 4.74
CA VAL A 296 17.95 -16.38 3.68
C VAL A 296 18.61 -16.93 2.43
N SER A 297 17.97 -17.87 1.77
CA SER A 297 18.36 -18.33 0.43
C SER A 297 17.16 -18.24 -0.50
N ASP A 298 17.36 -17.66 -1.67
CA ASP A 298 16.39 -17.57 -2.76
C ASP A 298 16.88 -18.39 -3.94
N LEU A 299 16.00 -19.25 -4.47
CA LEU A 299 16.17 -20.02 -5.70
C LEU A 299 15.15 -19.51 -6.71
N ASN A 300 15.60 -19.00 -7.85
CA ASN A 300 14.75 -18.61 -8.96
C ASN A 300 15.09 -19.49 -10.18
N LEU A 301 14.11 -20.18 -10.68
CA LEU A 301 14.25 -21.02 -11.88
C LEU A 301 13.31 -20.50 -12.95
N SER A 302 13.83 -20.14 -14.10
CA SER A 302 13.06 -19.84 -15.28
C SER A 302 13.63 -20.54 -16.51
N GLN A 303 12.94 -20.50 -17.63
CA GLN A 303 13.41 -21.17 -18.86
C GLN A 303 14.73 -20.61 -19.37
N ARG A 304 14.98 -19.30 -19.15
CA ARG A 304 16.15 -18.60 -19.70
C ARG A 304 17.14 -18.13 -18.64
N GLN A 305 16.74 -18.10 -17.38
CA GLN A 305 17.59 -17.66 -16.28
C GLN A 305 17.35 -18.53 -15.05
N GLN A 306 18.42 -18.96 -14.42
CA GLN A 306 18.40 -19.72 -13.18
C GLN A 306 19.39 -19.08 -12.22
N ASP A 307 18.94 -18.76 -11.02
CA ASP A 307 19.83 -18.17 -10.01
C ASP A 307 19.52 -18.73 -8.62
N VAL A 308 20.56 -18.85 -7.85
CA VAL A 308 20.51 -19.10 -6.42
C VAL A 308 21.31 -18.03 -5.70
N THR A 309 20.71 -17.45 -4.68
CA THR A 309 21.38 -16.48 -3.80
C THR A 309 21.27 -16.91 -2.35
N ALA A 310 22.27 -16.59 -1.55
CA ALA A 310 22.28 -16.83 -0.12
C ALA A 310 22.78 -15.57 0.60
N ALA A 311 22.12 -15.19 1.68
CA ALA A 311 22.47 -14.03 2.48
C ALA A 311 22.52 -14.39 3.96
N TYR A 312 23.66 -14.17 4.59
CA TYR A 312 23.85 -14.27 6.02
C TYR A 312 23.93 -12.86 6.61
N THR A 313 23.00 -12.54 7.51
CA THR A 313 22.84 -11.20 8.08
C THR A 313 23.22 -11.18 9.55
N ILE A 314 24.01 -10.20 9.95
CA ILE A 314 24.49 -9.96 11.31
C ILE A 314 23.99 -8.59 11.74
N PRO A 315 23.05 -8.49 12.69
CA PRO A 315 22.54 -7.21 13.19
C PRO A 315 23.59 -6.51 14.06
N VAL A 316 23.65 -5.19 13.98
CA VAL A 316 24.53 -4.36 14.82
C VAL A 316 23.69 -3.68 15.90
N ASN A 317 22.88 -2.69 15.53
CA ASN A 317 21.99 -2.00 16.47
C ASN A 317 20.52 -2.32 16.18
N ASP A 318 20.08 -2.07 14.97
CA ASP A 318 18.72 -2.35 14.53
C ASP A 318 18.75 -3.45 13.46
N PRO A 319 18.13 -4.63 13.73
CA PRO A 319 18.14 -5.74 12.79
C PRO A 319 17.43 -5.45 11.46
N ASN A 320 16.65 -4.38 11.37
CA ASN A 320 16.01 -3.98 10.13
C ASN A 320 16.91 -3.11 9.25
N THR A 321 17.71 -2.24 9.88
CA THR A 321 18.32 -1.12 9.17
C THR A 321 19.82 -0.98 9.41
N ASP A 322 20.38 -1.66 10.43
CA ASP A 322 21.78 -1.54 10.81
C ASP A 322 22.46 -2.91 10.89
N VAL A 323 22.92 -3.41 9.74
CA VAL A 323 23.37 -4.80 9.59
C VAL A 323 24.65 -4.93 8.76
N TYR A 324 25.45 -5.96 9.05
CA TYR A 324 26.40 -6.54 8.09
C TYR A 324 25.75 -7.71 7.36
N ARG A 325 26.08 -7.89 6.08
CA ARG A 325 25.65 -9.06 5.29
C ARG A 325 26.80 -9.64 4.51
N VAL A 326 26.82 -10.98 4.46
CA VAL A 326 27.61 -11.74 3.51
C VAL A 326 26.62 -12.34 2.52
N LEU A 327 26.77 -12.01 1.25
CA LEU A 327 25.94 -12.55 0.18
C LEU A 327 26.79 -13.42 -0.74
N GLY A 328 26.20 -14.50 -1.23
CA GLY A 328 26.73 -15.32 -2.30
C GLY A 328 25.67 -15.54 -3.34
N GLY A 329 26.04 -15.52 -4.61
CA GLY A 329 25.14 -15.75 -5.72
C GLY A 329 25.79 -16.59 -6.83
N TYR A 330 24.96 -17.42 -7.48
CA TYR A 330 25.30 -18.12 -8.71
C TYR A 330 24.16 -17.97 -9.70
N GLN A 331 24.50 -17.63 -10.95
CA GLN A 331 23.53 -17.40 -12.00
C GLN A 331 23.96 -18.09 -13.29
N LEU A 332 22.98 -18.73 -13.92
CA LEU A 332 23.06 -19.25 -15.29
C LEU A 332 22.07 -18.45 -16.15
N GLN A 333 22.52 -18.00 -17.29
CA GLN A 333 21.70 -17.32 -18.28
C GLN A 333 21.90 -17.97 -19.62
N ASP A 334 20.81 -18.38 -20.27
CA ASP A 334 20.83 -19.04 -21.57
C ASP A 334 19.89 -18.31 -22.53
N GLU A 335 20.46 -17.76 -23.59
CA GLU A 335 19.75 -17.09 -24.70
C GLU A 335 18.74 -15.99 -24.28
N LEU A 336 18.99 -15.34 -23.14
CA LEU A 336 18.16 -14.23 -22.69
C LEU A 336 18.28 -13.02 -23.62
N THR A 337 19.49 -12.78 -24.09
CA THR A 337 19.85 -11.80 -25.11
C THR A 337 20.40 -12.55 -26.32
N GLU A 338 20.06 -12.19 -27.53
CA GLU A 338 20.41 -12.85 -28.81
C GLU A 338 21.72 -13.68 -28.77
N GLY A 339 21.62 -14.99 -28.51
CA GLY A 339 22.74 -15.92 -28.51
C GLY A 339 23.76 -15.78 -27.38
N VAL A 340 23.43 -15.06 -26.30
CA VAL A 340 24.31 -14.94 -25.12
C VAL A 340 24.04 -16.05 -24.13
N LYS A 341 25.09 -16.79 -23.75
CA LYS A 341 25.12 -17.70 -22.61
C LYS A 341 26.10 -17.16 -21.59
N SER A 342 25.68 -17.06 -20.34
CA SER A 342 26.59 -16.66 -19.27
C SER A 342 26.42 -17.50 -18.01
N LYS A 343 27.55 -17.65 -17.31
CA LYS A 343 27.64 -18.26 -15.99
C LYS A 343 28.41 -17.32 -15.10
N SER A 344 27.77 -16.89 -14.03
CA SER A 344 28.42 -15.98 -13.08
C SER A 344 28.27 -16.45 -11.65
N TRP A 345 29.25 -16.13 -10.82
CA TRP A 345 29.13 -16.21 -9.38
C TRP A 345 29.66 -14.93 -8.74
N ASN A 346 29.13 -14.60 -7.58
CA ASN A 346 29.62 -13.46 -6.82
C ASN A 346 29.60 -13.76 -5.32
N ILE A 347 30.50 -13.09 -4.60
CA ILE A 347 30.52 -12.99 -3.14
C ILE A 347 30.61 -11.50 -2.80
N GLN A 348 29.75 -11.06 -1.90
CA GLN A 348 29.68 -9.66 -1.50
C GLN A 348 29.63 -9.52 0.01
N LEU A 349 30.51 -8.70 0.54
CA LEU A 349 30.46 -8.21 1.91
C LEU A 349 29.81 -6.83 1.90
N GLN A 350 28.81 -6.60 2.74
CA GLN A 350 28.15 -5.30 2.80
C GLN A 350 27.83 -4.86 4.21
N ARG A 351 27.84 -3.55 4.40
CA ARG A 351 27.38 -2.85 5.57
C ARG A 351 26.20 -1.97 5.16
N GLN A 352 25.07 -2.15 5.82
CA GLN A 352 23.84 -1.39 5.57
C GLN A 352 23.46 -0.61 6.83
N TRP A 353 23.03 0.65 6.67
CA TRP A 353 22.48 1.47 7.76
C TRP A 353 21.53 2.55 7.25
N LEU A 354 20.56 2.93 8.10
CA LEU A 354 19.56 3.95 7.82
C LEU A 354 20.14 5.33 8.16
N LEU A 355 19.95 6.30 7.25
CA LEU A 355 20.22 7.70 7.47
C LEU A 355 18.99 8.41 8.07
N GLN A 356 19.20 9.55 8.74
CA GLN A 356 18.11 10.36 9.32
C GLN A 356 17.06 10.80 8.29
N SER A 357 17.44 10.91 7.01
CA SER A 357 16.54 11.24 5.88
C SER A 357 15.74 10.05 5.35
N ASN A 358 15.72 8.92 6.06
CA ASN A 358 15.08 7.65 5.66
C ASN A 358 15.66 7.03 4.36
N TRP A 359 16.92 7.35 4.04
CA TRP A 359 17.68 6.65 3.02
C TRP A 359 18.44 5.48 3.64
N VAL A 360 18.35 4.32 3.03
CA VAL A 360 19.18 3.16 3.35
C VAL A 360 20.49 3.29 2.57
N ARG A 361 21.60 3.42 3.28
CA ARG A 361 22.93 3.43 2.70
C ARG A 361 23.55 2.05 2.83
N THR A 362 24.12 1.55 1.74
CA THR A 362 24.84 0.26 1.71
C THR A 362 26.21 0.47 1.10
N ALA A 363 27.26 0.24 1.88
CA ALA A 363 28.61 0.12 1.35
C ALA A 363 28.93 -1.36 1.18
N PHE A 364 29.59 -1.71 0.07
CA PHE A 364 29.88 -3.10 -0.25
C PHE A 364 31.22 -3.29 -0.94
N LEU A 365 31.73 -4.52 -0.84
CA LEU A 365 32.82 -5.04 -1.63
C LEU A 365 32.35 -6.34 -2.26
N LYS A 366 32.27 -6.36 -3.59
CA LYS A 366 31.79 -7.49 -4.40
C LYS A 366 32.93 -8.07 -5.21
N ARG A 367 33.20 -9.37 -5.08
CA ARG A 367 33.99 -10.14 -6.03
C ARG A 367 33.07 -10.92 -6.94
N GLU A 368 33.27 -10.78 -8.22
CA GLU A 368 32.41 -11.35 -9.25
C GLU A 368 33.27 -11.98 -10.33
N HIS A 369 32.83 -13.15 -10.82
CA HIS A 369 33.44 -13.84 -11.94
C HIS A 369 32.34 -14.23 -12.93
N GLU A 370 32.54 -13.89 -14.22
CA GLU A 370 31.61 -14.21 -15.30
C GLU A 370 32.33 -14.87 -16.46
N LYS A 371 31.77 -16.01 -16.91
CA LYS A 371 32.09 -16.62 -18.19
C LYS A 371 30.91 -16.47 -19.12
N SER A 372 31.12 -15.80 -20.22
CA SER A 372 30.07 -15.59 -21.21
C SER A 372 30.55 -16.03 -22.59
N GLU A 373 29.60 -16.57 -23.36
CA GLU A 373 29.77 -16.96 -24.75
C GLU A 373 28.70 -16.26 -25.59
N GLN A 374 29.15 -15.58 -26.65
CA GLN A 374 28.26 -14.95 -27.61
C GLN A 374 28.79 -15.11 -29.01
N GLN A 375 28.07 -15.82 -29.89
CA GLN A 375 28.44 -16.03 -31.30
C GLN A 375 29.89 -16.50 -31.50
N GLY A 376 30.38 -17.40 -30.61
CA GLY A 376 31.73 -17.93 -30.64
C GLY A 376 32.79 -17.07 -29.97
N LEU A 377 32.46 -15.88 -29.48
CA LEU A 377 33.34 -15.07 -28.63
C LEU A 377 33.18 -15.49 -27.19
N ASN A 378 34.29 -15.94 -26.58
CA ASN A 378 34.32 -16.32 -25.18
C ASN A 378 34.98 -15.21 -24.36
N LEU A 379 34.29 -14.76 -23.31
CA LEU A 379 34.78 -13.77 -22.37
C LEU A 379 34.82 -14.40 -20.98
N ASP A 380 36.00 -14.40 -20.36
CA ASP A 380 36.23 -14.85 -19.00
C ASP A 380 36.75 -13.67 -18.18
N THR A 381 35.95 -13.20 -17.21
CA THR A 381 36.22 -11.94 -16.51
C THR A 381 36.13 -12.12 -15.01
N GLU A 382 37.00 -11.44 -14.30
CA GLU A 382 36.97 -11.35 -12.85
C GLU A 382 37.01 -9.88 -12.43
N MET A 383 36.20 -9.52 -11.43
CA MET A 383 36.08 -8.15 -10.97
C MET A 383 36.04 -8.09 -9.44
N LEU A 384 36.76 -7.13 -8.88
CA LEU A 384 36.62 -6.73 -7.48
C LEU A 384 36.07 -5.30 -7.44
N ILE A 385 34.85 -5.15 -6.94
CA ILE A 385 34.04 -3.96 -7.06
C ILE A 385 33.69 -3.42 -5.69
N PRO A 386 34.45 -2.47 -5.12
CA PRO A 386 33.93 -1.61 -4.07
C PRO A 386 32.81 -0.73 -4.60
N GLY A 387 31.77 -0.53 -3.77
CA GLY A 387 30.64 0.30 -4.17
C GLY A 387 29.86 0.82 -2.98
N ILE A 388 29.02 1.79 -3.28
CA ILE A 388 28.07 2.37 -2.33
C ILE A 388 26.73 2.60 -3.01
N SER A 389 25.64 2.26 -2.34
CA SER A 389 24.30 2.53 -2.83
C SER A 389 23.46 3.27 -1.80
N PHE A 390 22.51 4.04 -2.32
CA PHE A 390 21.51 4.78 -1.55
C PHE A 390 20.13 4.38 -2.08
N ALA A 391 19.31 3.79 -1.21
CA ALA A 391 17.98 3.35 -1.55
C ALA A 391 16.93 4.02 -0.65
N LYS A 392 15.80 4.42 -1.23
CA LYS A 392 14.63 4.89 -0.51
C LYS A 392 13.38 4.36 -1.17
N LYS A 393 12.60 3.59 -0.41
CA LYS A 393 11.32 3.05 -0.88
C LYS A 393 10.22 3.41 0.10
N GLN A 394 9.14 3.96 -0.42
CA GLN A 394 7.95 4.31 0.35
C GLN A 394 6.71 3.96 -0.47
N SER A 395 5.74 3.32 0.15
CA SER A 395 4.47 3.00 -0.51
C SER A 395 3.30 3.05 0.49
N LYS A 396 2.09 3.28 -0.04
CA LYS A 396 0.82 3.21 0.71
C LYS A 396 -0.15 2.34 -0.06
N GLY A 397 -0.94 1.52 0.64
CA GLY A 397 -1.93 0.62 0.04
C GLY A 397 -1.55 -0.86 0.02
N GLY A 398 -0.47 -1.25 0.71
CA GLY A 398 -0.08 -2.66 0.87
C GLY A 398 0.20 -3.35 -0.46
N MET A 399 -0.52 -4.46 -0.75
CA MET A 399 -0.36 -5.27 -1.98
C MET A 399 -0.83 -4.55 -3.25
N THR A 400 -1.68 -3.53 -3.12
CA THR A 400 -2.19 -2.72 -4.23
C THR A 400 -1.91 -1.25 -3.96
N PRO A 401 -0.67 -0.81 -4.13
CA PRO A 401 -0.29 0.54 -3.77
C PRO A 401 -1.04 1.58 -4.62
N TYR A 402 -1.52 2.64 -3.97
CA TYR A 402 -2.11 3.82 -4.60
C TYR A 402 -1.16 5.01 -4.59
N TRP A 403 -0.12 4.94 -3.80
CA TRP A 403 0.96 5.91 -3.72
C TRP A 403 2.28 5.17 -3.50
N GLY A 404 3.31 5.51 -4.25
CA GLY A 404 4.63 4.93 -4.09
C GLY A 404 5.74 5.82 -4.67
N SER A 405 6.93 5.65 -4.11
CA SER A 405 8.17 6.21 -4.62
C SER A 405 9.30 5.26 -4.28
N GLU A 406 10.07 4.85 -5.27
CA GLU A 406 11.27 4.03 -5.11
C GLU A 406 12.43 4.69 -5.83
N GLN A 407 13.56 4.82 -5.14
CA GLN A 407 14.79 5.41 -5.65
C GLN A 407 15.96 4.53 -5.26
N LEU A 408 16.84 4.26 -6.21
CA LEU A 408 18.10 3.55 -5.99
C LEU A 408 19.20 4.25 -6.77
N ILE A 409 20.28 4.63 -6.10
CA ILE A 409 21.49 5.18 -6.71
C ILE A 409 22.64 4.28 -6.30
N THR A 410 23.41 3.78 -7.25
CA THR A 410 24.56 2.91 -7.01
C THR A 410 25.80 3.48 -7.69
N PHE A 411 26.88 3.54 -6.95
CA PHE A 411 28.23 3.88 -7.43
C PHE A 411 29.11 2.65 -7.26
N GLU A 412 29.80 2.27 -8.31
CA GLU A 412 30.71 1.12 -8.37
C GLU A 412 32.04 1.56 -9.01
N ALA A 413 33.13 1.02 -8.51
CA ALA A 413 34.44 1.22 -9.10
C ALA A 413 35.21 -0.10 -9.12
N ALA A 414 36.14 -0.25 -10.06
CA ALA A 414 37.07 -1.37 -10.12
C ALA A 414 38.39 -0.89 -10.74
N HIS A 415 39.50 -1.54 -10.40
CA HIS A 415 40.81 -1.22 -10.96
C HIS A 415 41.55 -2.50 -11.38
N ASP A 416 42.12 -2.51 -12.57
CA ASP A 416 42.77 -3.67 -13.18
C ASP A 416 44.04 -4.11 -12.45
N SER A 417 44.69 -3.25 -11.69
CA SER A 417 45.82 -3.64 -10.83
C SER A 417 45.42 -4.47 -9.61
N ILE A 418 44.09 -4.63 -9.32
CA ILE A 418 43.57 -5.35 -8.16
C ILE A 418 42.52 -6.36 -8.59
N ILE A 419 42.93 -7.51 -9.09
CA ILE A 419 42.05 -8.66 -9.42
C ILE A 419 40.88 -8.33 -10.39
N SER A 420 40.97 -7.26 -11.14
CA SER A 420 39.88 -6.91 -12.08
C SER A 420 40.37 -6.97 -13.52
N SER A 421 39.56 -7.54 -14.41
CA SER A 421 39.86 -7.65 -15.83
C SER A 421 39.95 -6.29 -16.54
N THR A 422 39.36 -5.25 -15.98
CA THR A 422 39.39 -3.86 -16.48
C THR A 422 39.14 -2.86 -15.37
N SER A 423 39.60 -1.63 -15.56
CA SER A 423 39.30 -0.52 -14.66
C SER A 423 37.97 0.13 -15.09
N LEU A 424 37.08 0.39 -14.12
CA LEU A 424 35.81 1.07 -14.39
C LEU A 424 35.34 1.94 -13.24
N ILE A 425 34.54 2.96 -13.57
CA ILE A 425 33.69 3.70 -12.65
C ILE A 425 32.29 3.69 -13.26
N LYS A 426 31.28 3.28 -12.48
CA LYS A 426 29.89 3.13 -12.92
C LYS A 426 28.96 3.81 -11.93
N ILE A 427 28.00 4.57 -12.47
CA ILE A 427 26.87 5.10 -11.75
C ILE A 427 25.58 4.56 -12.37
N HIS A 428 24.65 4.19 -11.53
CA HIS A 428 23.35 3.68 -11.95
C HIS A 428 22.26 4.26 -11.05
N TRP A 429 21.27 4.91 -11.63
CA TRP A 429 20.11 5.48 -10.94
C TRP A 429 18.81 4.89 -11.48
N LYS A 430 17.97 4.39 -10.57
CA LYS A 430 16.61 3.90 -10.84
C LYS A 430 15.61 4.69 -10.04
N GLN A 431 14.51 5.05 -10.68
CA GLN A 431 13.40 5.78 -10.08
C GLN A 431 12.08 5.17 -10.53
N ALA A 432 11.18 4.92 -9.57
CA ALA A 432 9.77 4.64 -9.85
C ALA A 432 8.88 5.56 -9.02
N TRP A 433 7.77 5.99 -9.61
CA TRP A 433 6.87 6.93 -8.99
C TRP A 433 5.43 6.61 -9.35
N LEU A 434 4.58 6.33 -8.34
CA LEU A 434 3.18 5.93 -8.48
C LEU A 434 2.29 6.92 -7.75
N ARG A 435 1.25 7.40 -8.43
CA ARG A 435 0.24 8.29 -7.84
C ARG A 435 -1.15 7.93 -8.35
N GLN A 436 -2.08 7.75 -7.42
CA GLN A 436 -3.50 7.61 -7.72
C GLN A 436 -4.20 8.95 -7.51
N TYR A 437 -5.06 9.30 -8.45
CA TYR A 437 -5.91 10.47 -8.42
C TYR A 437 -7.37 10.06 -8.58
N LYS A 438 -8.27 10.58 -7.73
CA LYS A 438 -9.72 10.27 -7.74
C LYS A 438 -9.98 8.76 -7.89
N GLU A 439 -9.55 7.93 -6.97
CA GLU A 439 -9.78 6.49 -6.87
C GLU A 439 -9.62 5.64 -8.15
N ARG A 440 -9.92 6.19 -9.33
CA ARG A 440 -9.94 5.46 -10.61
C ARG A 440 -8.74 5.72 -11.52
N HIS A 441 -7.99 6.79 -11.29
CA HIS A 441 -6.91 7.23 -12.17
C HIS A 441 -5.57 6.99 -11.48
N MET A 442 -4.64 6.29 -12.13
CA MET A 442 -3.31 6.05 -11.58
C MET A 442 -2.25 6.32 -12.64
N LEU A 443 -1.23 7.07 -12.25
CA LEU A 443 -0.06 7.38 -13.07
C LEU A 443 1.16 6.68 -12.48
N LEU A 444 1.88 5.94 -13.32
CA LEU A 444 3.15 5.30 -13.01
C LEU A 444 4.23 5.90 -13.92
N LEU A 445 5.27 6.45 -13.32
CA LEU A 445 6.47 6.93 -13.99
C LEU A 445 7.65 6.08 -13.56
N ARG A 446 8.48 5.63 -14.50
CA ARG A 446 9.72 4.93 -14.24
C ARG A 446 10.83 5.57 -15.04
N GLY A 447 12.01 5.64 -14.46
CA GLY A 447 13.21 6.13 -15.12
C GLY A 447 14.44 5.38 -14.69
N GLU A 448 15.36 5.18 -15.60
CA GLU A 448 16.64 4.53 -15.33
C GLU A 448 17.74 5.26 -16.09
N LEU A 449 18.79 5.66 -15.37
CA LEU A 449 19.96 6.32 -15.94
C LEU A 449 21.22 5.54 -15.54
N GLY A 450 22.08 5.27 -16.50
CA GLY A 450 23.34 4.61 -16.28
C GLY A 450 24.48 5.28 -17.04
N ALA A 451 25.64 5.36 -16.43
CA ALA A 451 26.86 5.81 -17.07
C ALA A 451 28.06 5.01 -16.56
N MET A 452 28.97 4.67 -17.45
CA MET A 452 30.18 3.95 -17.13
C MET A 452 31.36 4.53 -17.93
N VAL A 453 32.45 4.81 -17.18
CA VAL A 453 33.77 5.07 -17.77
C VAL A 453 34.61 3.83 -17.53
N VAL A 454 35.21 3.29 -18.56
CA VAL A 454 35.95 2.03 -18.52
C VAL A 454 37.19 2.09 -19.41
N SER A 455 38.29 1.48 -18.96
CA SER A 455 39.55 1.45 -19.73
C SER A 455 39.47 0.52 -20.94
N GLU A 456 38.95 -0.71 -20.76
CA GLU A 456 38.79 -1.72 -21.80
C GLU A 456 37.36 -2.27 -21.79
N PHE A 457 36.52 -1.75 -22.69
CA PHE A 457 35.10 -2.11 -22.73
C PHE A 457 34.89 -3.58 -23.08
N ASP A 458 35.71 -4.14 -23.98
CA ASP A 458 35.58 -5.54 -24.41
C ASP A 458 35.89 -6.54 -23.28
N LYS A 459 36.70 -6.16 -22.30
CA LYS A 459 36.99 -6.95 -21.09
C LYS A 459 35.99 -6.72 -19.93
N THR A 460 34.96 -5.90 -20.15
CA THR A 460 33.92 -5.67 -19.14
C THR A 460 32.93 -6.82 -19.15
N PRO A 461 32.58 -7.44 -18.00
CA PRO A 461 31.53 -8.44 -17.92
C PRO A 461 30.21 -7.95 -18.52
N LEU A 462 29.46 -8.84 -19.20
CA LEU A 462 28.22 -8.47 -19.88
C LEU A 462 27.14 -7.98 -18.90
N ASN A 463 27.12 -8.53 -17.68
CA ASN A 463 26.20 -8.12 -16.63
C ASN A 463 26.46 -6.71 -16.03
N LEU A 464 27.64 -6.15 -16.26
CA LEU A 464 27.97 -4.77 -15.90
C LEU A 464 27.67 -3.77 -17.02
N ARG A 465 27.55 -4.21 -18.26
CA ARG A 465 27.18 -3.35 -19.40
C ARG A 465 25.70 -3.00 -19.37
N PHE A 466 25.33 -1.93 -20.04
CA PHE A 466 23.95 -1.50 -20.08
C PHE A 466 23.22 -2.03 -21.32
N PHE A 467 22.00 -2.49 -21.11
CA PHE A 467 21.06 -2.93 -22.13
C PHE A 467 19.68 -2.36 -21.82
N ALA A 468 18.89 -2.08 -22.85
CA ALA A 468 17.49 -1.69 -22.73
C ALA A 468 16.59 -2.63 -23.54
N GLY A 469 15.27 -2.53 -23.37
CA GLY A 469 14.25 -3.40 -23.97
C GLY A 469 13.71 -4.44 -22.98
N GLY A 470 12.49 -4.89 -23.23
CA GLY A 470 11.75 -5.86 -22.40
C GLY A 470 10.64 -5.24 -21.57
N ASP A 471 9.92 -6.10 -20.83
CA ASP A 471 8.67 -5.79 -20.12
C ASP A 471 8.81 -4.71 -19.03
N GLN A 472 10.01 -4.52 -18.49
CA GLN A 472 10.31 -3.56 -17.42
C GLN A 472 11.12 -2.34 -17.89
N SER A 473 11.49 -2.28 -19.19
CA SER A 473 12.31 -1.24 -19.76
C SER A 473 11.56 -0.55 -20.93
N VAL A 474 11.90 -0.84 -22.17
CA VAL A 474 11.20 -0.31 -23.35
C VAL A 474 10.34 -1.43 -23.95
N ARG A 475 9.05 -1.43 -23.65
CA ARG A 475 8.09 -2.44 -24.14
C ARG A 475 7.94 -2.33 -25.67
N GLY A 476 7.61 -3.46 -26.30
CA GLY A 476 7.62 -3.56 -27.77
C GLY A 476 8.94 -4.08 -28.34
N PHE A 477 10.04 -4.03 -27.55
CA PHE A 477 11.33 -4.62 -27.90
C PHE A 477 11.62 -5.85 -27.05
N ALA A 478 12.42 -6.77 -27.57
CA ALA A 478 12.83 -7.96 -26.81
C ALA A 478 13.68 -7.56 -25.60
N PHE A 479 13.72 -8.45 -24.59
CA PHE A 479 14.55 -8.26 -23.40
C PHE A 479 16.01 -8.00 -23.80
N GLN A 480 16.59 -6.92 -23.28
CA GLN A 480 17.99 -6.51 -23.53
C GLN A 480 18.39 -6.36 -25.01
N SER A 481 17.43 -6.16 -25.93
CA SER A 481 17.71 -6.11 -27.37
C SER A 481 18.13 -4.72 -27.91
N ILE A 482 18.06 -3.70 -27.06
CA ILE A 482 18.45 -2.34 -27.39
C ILE A 482 19.85 -2.11 -26.81
N SER A 483 20.84 -2.17 -27.68
CA SER A 483 22.24 -1.81 -27.39
C SER A 483 23.03 -1.69 -28.68
N PRO A 484 24.24 -1.12 -28.64
CA PRO A 484 25.19 -1.17 -29.78
C PRO A 484 25.43 -2.61 -30.21
N ARG A 485 25.73 -2.76 -31.53
CA ARG A 485 26.10 -4.06 -32.12
C ARG A 485 27.55 -4.04 -32.53
N GLY A 486 28.25 -5.15 -32.29
CA GLY A 486 29.60 -5.38 -32.75
C GLY A 486 29.67 -5.71 -34.25
N GLU A 487 30.87 -5.94 -34.73
CA GLU A 487 31.14 -6.18 -36.17
C GLU A 487 30.43 -7.44 -36.71
N GLN A 488 30.18 -8.44 -35.84
CA GLN A 488 29.48 -9.67 -36.22
C GLN A 488 27.95 -9.58 -35.97
N GLY A 489 27.44 -8.37 -35.63
CA GLY A 489 26.03 -8.12 -35.39
C GLY A 489 25.55 -8.47 -33.97
N GLN A 490 26.40 -8.97 -33.07
CA GLN A 490 26.11 -9.30 -31.71
C GLN A 490 25.83 -8.03 -30.87
N LEU A 491 24.94 -8.16 -29.86
CA LEU A 491 24.64 -7.07 -28.94
C LEU A 491 25.79 -6.91 -27.93
N THR A 492 26.47 -5.78 -27.95
CA THR A 492 27.66 -5.56 -27.11
C THR A 492 27.37 -4.93 -25.76
N GLY A 493 26.15 -4.43 -25.55
CA GLY A 493 25.85 -3.54 -24.42
C GLY A 493 26.42 -2.13 -24.65
N GLY A 494 25.98 -1.19 -23.84
CA GLY A 494 26.39 0.22 -23.91
C GLY A 494 27.11 0.68 -22.65
N LYS A 495 27.83 1.80 -22.78
CA LYS A 495 28.43 2.55 -21.66
C LYS A 495 27.41 3.45 -20.97
N TYR A 496 26.36 3.82 -21.68
CA TYR A 496 25.30 4.71 -21.19
C TYR A 496 23.93 4.05 -21.33
N LEU A 497 23.04 4.34 -20.38
CA LEU A 497 21.64 3.89 -20.38
C LEU A 497 20.75 5.08 -20.05
N VAL A 498 19.70 5.24 -20.82
CA VAL A 498 18.60 6.14 -20.49
C VAL A 498 17.30 5.42 -20.85
N THR A 499 16.42 5.24 -19.88
CA THR A 499 15.04 4.77 -20.15
C THR A 499 14.05 5.57 -19.34
N VAL A 500 12.91 5.89 -19.95
CA VAL A 500 11.78 6.57 -19.32
C VAL A 500 10.50 5.86 -19.77
N SER A 501 9.66 5.55 -18.80
CA SER A 501 8.36 4.90 -19.01
C SER A 501 7.28 5.72 -18.33
N THR A 502 6.22 6.03 -19.06
CA THR A 502 5.01 6.68 -18.54
C THR A 502 3.84 5.76 -18.81
N GLU A 503 3.10 5.42 -17.76
CA GLU A 503 1.93 4.56 -17.84
C GLU A 503 0.77 5.20 -17.09
N TYR A 504 -0.37 5.33 -17.76
CA TYR A 504 -1.63 5.77 -17.21
C TYR A 504 -2.59 4.58 -17.10
N ASN A 505 -3.15 4.36 -15.92
CA ASN A 505 -4.11 3.30 -15.64
C ASN A 505 -5.47 3.92 -15.26
N TYR A 506 -6.54 3.40 -15.85
CA TYR A 506 -7.93 3.76 -15.54
C TYR A 506 -8.69 2.55 -15.01
N GLN A 507 -9.23 2.64 -13.81
CA GLN A 507 -10.06 1.59 -13.21
C GLN A 507 -11.51 1.73 -13.72
N PHE A 508 -11.91 0.85 -14.65
CA PHE A 508 -13.23 0.86 -15.24
C PHE A 508 -14.23 -0.10 -14.56
N LEU A 509 -13.72 -1.15 -13.88
CA LEU A 509 -14.47 -2.08 -13.04
C LEU A 509 -13.71 -2.37 -11.74
N PRO A 510 -14.38 -2.88 -10.69
CA PRO A 510 -13.67 -3.40 -9.52
C PRO A 510 -12.60 -4.40 -9.97
N ASN A 511 -11.37 -4.23 -9.48
CA ASN A 511 -10.19 -5.05 -9.81
C ASN A 511 -9.69 -5.02 -11.26
N TRP A 512 -10.34 -4.30 -12.20
CA TRP A 512 -9.91 -4.18 -13.57
C TRP A 512 -9.45 -2.76 -13.91
N ARG A 513 -8.27 -2.66 -14.50
CA ARG A 513 -7.72 -1.40 -15.00
C ARG A 513 -7.31 -1.55 -16.45
N ALA A 514 -7.61 -0.55 -17.27
CA ALA A 514 -7.03 -0.38 -18.59
C ALA A 514 -5.80 0.52 -18.47
N ALA A 515 -4.74 0.20 -19.20
CA ALA A 515 -3.49 0.94 -19.19
C ALA A 515 -3.13 1.42 -20.59
N LEU A 516 -2.58 2.64 -20.66
CA LEU A 516 -1.92 3.19 -21.84
C LEU A 516 -0.51 3.57 -21.44
N PHE A 517 0.47 3.29 -22.28
CA PHE A 517 1.86 3.58 -21.95
C PHE A 517 2.69 3.99 -23.16
N VAL A 518 3.73 4.76 -22.84
CA VAL A 518 4.80 5.14 -23.77
C VAL A 518 6.12 4.97 -23.04
N ASP A 519 7.04 4.26 -23.67
CA ASP A 519 8.38 4.00 -23.18
C ASP A 519 9.39 4.53 -24.20
N VAL A 520 10.43 5.20 -23.71
CA VAL A 520 11.51 5.74 -24.52
C VAL A 520 12.83 5.36 -23.88
N GLY A 521 13.79 4.89 -24.67
CA GLY A 521 15.10 4.59 -24.12
C GLY A 521 16.14 4.18 -25.13
N THR A 522 17.37 4.14 -24.65
CA THR A 522 18.54 3.65 -25.39
C THR A 522 19.60 3.14 -24.42
N ALA A 523 20.32 2.11 -24.84
CA ALA A 523 21.64 1.79 -24.29
C ALA A 523 22.65 2.01 -25.41
N THR A 524 23.69 2.83 -25.18
CA THR A 524 24.56 3.31 -26.25
C THR A 524 25.98 3.56 -25.76
N ASN A 525 26.95 3.66 -26.68
CA ASN A 525 28.31 4.13 -26.43
C ASN A 525 28.47 5.63 -26.66
N ASP A 526 27.61 6.21 -27.47
CA ASP A 526 27.50 7.65 -27.67
C ASP A 526 26.02 8.00 -27.96
N PHE A 527 25.61 9.25 -27.77
CA PHE A 527 24.22 9.69 -27.90
C PHE A 527 23.85 10.12 -29.34
N SER A 528 24.68 9.83 -30.32
CA SER A 528 24.37 10.06 -31.76
C SER A 528 23.37 9.02 -32.29
N GLU A 529 23.25 7.87 -31.63
CA GLU A 529 22.33 6.81 -32.01
C GLU A 529 20.86 7.19 -31.75
N LYS A 530 19.95 6.61 -32.57
CA LYS A 530 18.51 6.88 -32.46
C LYS A 530 17.92 6.18 -31.26
N TRP A 531 17.11 6.90 -30.50
CA TRP A 531 16.37 6.39 -29.37
C TRP A 531 15.27 5.43 -29.81
N SER A 532 15.05 4.39 -29.01
CA SER A 532 13.97 3.44 -29.21
C SER A 532 12.71 3.93 -28.49
N VAL A 533 11.58 3.86 -29.19
CA VAL A 533 10.27 4.26 -28.68
C VAL A 533 9.32 3.08 -28.74
N GLY A 534 8.72 2.74 -27.64
CA GLY A 534 7.66 1.75 -27.51
C GLY A 534 6.37 2.41 -27.02
N ALA A 535 5.23 2.00 -27.55
CA ALA A 535 3.94 2.43 -27.05
C ALA A 535 2.95 1.27 -27.08
N GLY A 536 1.94 1.33 -26.24
CA GLY A 536 0.97 0.25 -26.18
C GLY A 536 -0.16 0.51 -25.22
N PHE A 537 -1.00 -0.50 -25.14
CA PHE A 537 -2.08 -0.56 -24.17
C PHE A 537 -2.06 -1.92 -23.45
N GLY A 538 -2.75 -2.00 -22.33
CA GLY A 538 -2.83 -3.24 -21.58
C GLY A 538 -3.98 -3.26 -20.60
N PHE A 539 -4.13 -4.43 -19.96
CA PHE A 539 -5.10 -4.65 -18.92
C PHE A 539 -4.40 -5.15 -17.66
N ARG A 540 -4.94 -4.74 -16.53
CA ARG A 540 -4.47 -5.11 -15.19
C ARG A 540 -5.63 -5.74 -14.44
N TYR A 541 -5.46 -6.97 -14.00
CA TYR A 541 -6.41 -7.61 -13.09
C TYR A 541 -5.79 -7.71 -11.70
N VAL A 542 -6.35 -7.01 -10.74
CA VAL A 542 -5.84 -6.95 -9.36
C VAL A 542 -6.28 -8.20 -8.61
N THR A 543 -5.32 -9.02 -8.20
CA THR A 543 -5.56 -10.22 -7.38
C THR A 543 -5.03 -10.02 -5.95
N PRO A 544 -5.44 -10.86 -4.99
CA PRO A 544 -4.89 -10.83 -3.63
C PRO A 544 -3.37 -11.07 -3.56
N VAL A 545 -2.77 -11.66 -4.59
CA VAL A 545 -1.33 -11.95 -4.67
C VAL A 545 -0.55 -11.00 -5.57
N GLY A 546 -1.20 -9.94 -6.05
CA GLY A 546 -0.64 -8.93 -6.95
C GLY A 546 -1.34 -8.87 -8.31
N PRO A 547 -1.12 -7.81 -9.10
CA PRO A 547 -1.75 -7.63 -10.38
C PRO A 547 -1.22 -8.60 -11.44
N ILE A 548 -2.12 -9.12 -12.27
CA ILE A 548 -1.82 -9.76 -13.54
C ILE A 548 -1.87 -8.66 -14.62
N ARG A 549 -0.78 -8.49 -15.34
CA ARG A 549 -0.65 -7.48 -16.40
C ARG A 549 -0.54 -8.15 -17.75
N VAL A 550 -1.34 -7.71 -18.70
CA VAL A 550 -1.29 -8.13 -20.08
C VAL A 550 -1.14 -6.88 -20.93
N ASP A 551 0.00 -6.74 -21.60
CA ASP A 551 0.35 -5.58 -22.40
C ASP A 551 0.54 -5.96 -23.86
N HIS A 552 -0.05 -5.19 -24.77
CA HIS A 552 0.23 -5.22 -26.19
C HIS A 552 1.02 -3.98 -26.56
N ALA A 553 2.24 -4.16 -27.02
CA ALA A 553 3.20 -3.08 -27.26
C ALA A 553 3.77 -3.13 -28.66
N TRP A 554 3.94 -1.95 -29.27
CA TRP A 554 4.60 -1.74 -30.54
C TRP A 554 5.93 -1.02 -30.35
N GLY A 555 7.01 -1.57 -30.91
CA GLY A 555 8.26 -0.87 -31.13
C GLY A 555 8.09 0.05 -32.34
N LEU A 556 8.09 1.36 -32.12
CA LEU A 556 7.80 2.36 -33.15
C LEU A 556 9.04 2.85 -33.91
N SER A 557 10.23 2.61 -33.37
CA SER A 557 11.51 3.02 -33.94
C SER A 557 12.29 1.86 -34.56
N LYS A 558 13.27 2.18 -35.41
CA LYS A 558 14.18 1.18 -35.98
C LYS A 558 15.11 0.58 -34.91
N PRO A 559 15.61 -0.69 -35.06
CA PRO A 559 15.83 -1.35 -36.35
C PRO A 559 14.64 -2.12 -36.92
N SER A 560 13.63 -2.49 -36.11
CA SER A 560 12.45 -3.15 -36.67
C SER A 560 11.19 -2.73 -35.92
N ARG A 561 10.12 -2.46 -36.67
CA ARG A 561 8.78 -2.36 -36.10
C ARG A 561 8.42 -3.74 -35.54
N SER A 562 8.49 -3.89 -34.25
CA SER A 562 8.17 -5.14 -33.54
C SER A 562 6.86 -4.98 -32.82
N THR A 563 6.13 -6.08 -32.70
CA THR A 563 4.91 -6.14 -31.91
C THR A 563 5.10 -7.25 -30.86
N ARG A 564 4.82 -6.95 -29.63
CA ARG A 564 4.96 -7.91 -28.53
C ARG A 564 3.73 -7.93 -27.63
N LEU A 565 3.30 -9.13 -27.27
CA LEU A 565 2.37 -9.37 -26.19
C LEU A 565 3.19 -9.75 -24.95
N SER A 566 3.00 -9.04 -23.86
CA SER A 566 3.67 -9.29 -22.61
C SER A 566 2.65 -9.68 -21.53
N ILE A 567 2.95 -10.73 -20.77
CA ILE A 567 2.16 -11.16 -19.62
C ILE A 567 3.09 -11.19 -18.41
N VAL A 568 2.73 -10.45 -17.37
CA VAL A 568 3.54 -10.37 -16.14
C VAL A 568 2.63 -10.50 -14.92
N ILE A 569 3.03 -11.32 -13.96
CA ILE A 569 2.34 -11.50 -12.68
C ILE A 569 3.26 -10.95 -11.59
N GLY A 570 2.78 -10.00 -10.79
CA GLY A 570 3.53 -9.41 -9.69
C GLY A 570 3.26 -7.92 -9.46
N PRO A 571 3.82 -7.32 -8.40
CA PRO A 571 3.60 -5.91 -8.03
C PRO A 571 4.12 -4.93 -9.09
N GLU A 572 3.61 -3.70 -9.06
CA GLU A 572 3.97 -2.62 -10.00
C GLU A 572 5.24 -1.87 -9.57
N ILE A 573 5.52 -1.86 -8.25
CA ILE A 573 6.69 -1.23 -7.62
C ILE A 573 7.24 -2.15 -6.54
#